data_1cd4d47df57609c484973ac8d20d0f3d
#
_entry.id   1cd4d47df57609c484973ac8d20d0f3d
#
_cell.length_a   1.000
_cell.length_b   1.000
_cell.length_c   1.000
_cell.angle_alpha   90.00
_cell.angle_beta   90.00
_cell.angle_gamma   90.00
#
_symmetry.space_group_name_H-M   'P 1'
#
loop_
_entity.id
_entity.type
_entity.pdbx_description
1 polymer ?
#
loop_
_entity_poly.entity_id
_entity_poly.type
_entity_poly.pdbx_seq_one_letter_code
_entity_poly.pdbx_strand_id
1 'polypeptide(L)'
;AALSAFSTALGSLVGSGALGRQVISSDTSSIALSLSGSSSPPSLSHTLEATQLAQRQTVASAPVADRNAPIGEGTLTINLGTLSGTFPTPSGFTAGTAAPVTITIGPDNNSLVGLQQAINASNAGVTASIVEDASGARLVIRGETGAAKAFTIDADAGLEAFAFGPGAIGMTWTAEAKNAVVVIDGITVERPTNSISDLVSGLKLDLLKVTDGPVTISSDYDATTLKTAVGNYVDVYNQLVSMLAEETRPGKDGAAAGALAGDRTTRDLKRMLADLSTKMLLTDGGGPSSLAEIGIKTNRDGTLSIDDAMLTKAVTDHPGRVHDMFVPGQTSSSPLVEIASSLGAAKPGTYAVTDIVAATSGRLSGAAAPSAFDVPVVIDAANKSFTVTLDGRTSLTINLPEGSYASGAALAAAFQTAINDDSVLKSFGLSLTAAWDGSAFTFTSKGVGSTSGVTVVGLDGALAATLGLDVPMATVGTNASGKIGGVDAIGIGNRLIAASSSAASGLAVNILGGVSSSTVVVRSTVAGLIADMQKQLAASGGGFTTTSERLAKEAKAIAEEQDRVEARSLALEERLTIQFAAMERAIAAFNSTQAYMKQQIDLWTRDLG
;
A
#
# COMPACT_ATOMS: atom_id res chain seq x y z
N ALA A 1 -19.37 -17.76 -12.97
CA ALA A 1 -18.73 -16.73 -13.80
C ALA A 1 -19.35 -15.35 -13.58
N ALA A 2 -20.65 -15.11 -13.90
CA ALA A 2 -21.28 -13.78 -13.81
C ALA A 2 -21.26 -13.16 -12.41
N LEU A 3 -21.60 -13.91 -11.36
CA LEU A 3 -21.54 -13.44 -9.97
C LEU A 3 -20.09 -13.17 -9.53
N SER A 4 -19.14 -13.95 -10.03
CA SER A 4 -17.70 -13.70 -9.78
C SER A 4 -17.24 -12.42 -10.48
N ALA A 5 -17.63 -12.19 -11.72
CA ALA A 5 -17.34 -10.96 -12.46
C ALA A 5 -17.93 -9.73 -11.75
N PHE A 6 -19.17 -9.82 -11.28
CA PHE A 6 -19.81 -8.76 -10.46
C PHE A 6 -19.04 -8.47 -9.17
N SER A 7 -18.65 -9.53 -8.44
CA SER A 7 -17.84 -9.37 -7.21
C SER A 7 -16.48 -8.72 -7.50
N THR A 8 -15.84 -9.10 -8.62
CA THR A 8 -14.57 -8.49 -9.04
C THR A 8 -14.74 -7.02 -9.41
N ALA A 9 -15.80 -6.67 -10.16
CA ALA A 9 -16.11 -5.29 -10.51
C ALA A 9 -16.39 -4.44 -9.27
N LEU A 10 -17.15 -4.96 -8.31
CA LEU A 10 -17.39 -4.30 -7.02
C LEU A 10 -16.11 -4.17 -6.20
N GLY A 11 -15.27 -5.21 -6.16
CA GLY A 11 -13.96 -5.17 -5.52
C GLY A 11 -13.05 -4.10 -6.13
N SER A 12 -13.06 -3.95 -7.45
CA SER A 12 -12.32 -2.89 -8.16
C SER A 12 -12.87 -1.51 -7.82
N LEU A 13 -14.20 -1.34 -7.75
CA LEU A 13 -14.83 -0.08 -7.35
C LEU A 13 -14.43 0.33 -5.92
N VAL A 14 -14.45 -0.61 -4.99
CA VAL A 14 -14.03 -0.40 -3.60
C VAL A 14 -12.52 -0.14 -3.52
N GLY A 15 -11.71 -0.90 -4.26
CA GLY A 15 -10.24 -0.82 -4.24
C GLY A 15 -9.66 0.38 -5.00
N SER A 16 -10.44 1.02 -5.88
CA SER A 16 -9.99 2.21 -6.62
C SER A 16 -9.80 3.45 -5.76
N GLY A 17 -10.28 3.44 -4.52
CA GLY A 17 -10.29 4.61 -3.63
C GLY A 17 -11.37 5.65 -3.97
N ALA A 18 -12.14 5.44 -5.04
CA ALA A 18 -13.18 6.39 -5.47
C ALA A 18 -14.27 6.62 -4.42
N LEU A 19 -14.54 5.61 -3.58
CA LEU A 19 -15.48 5.73 -2.46
C LEU A 19 -14.83 6.32 -1.20
N GLY A 20 -13.49 6.47 -1.18
CA GLY A 20 -12.73 6.95 -0.03
C GLY A 20 -12.71 8.47 0.11
N ARG A 21 -12.16 8.94 1.23
CA ARG A 21 -11.86 10.35 1.41
C ARG A 21 -10.82 10.80 0.41
N GLN A 22 -11.00 11.98 -0.13
CA GLN A 22 -10.04 12.65 -0.99
C GLN A 22 -9.36 13.77 -0.21
N VAL A 23 -8.11 14.06 -0.52
CA VAL A 23 -7.43 15.22 0.03
C VAL A 23 -7.76 16.44 -0.82
N ILE A 24 -8.13 17.51 -0.14
CA ILE A 24 -8.61 18.75 -0.77
C ILE A 24 -7.76 19.90 -0.26
N SER A 25 -7.23 20.68 -1.19
CA SER A 25 -6.60 21.97 -0.92
C SER A 25 -7.57 23.09 -1.33
N SER A 26 -7.78 24.07 -0.48
CA SER A 26 -8.60 25.25 -0.83
C SER A 26 -7.94 26.13 -1.90
N ASP A 27 -6.62 25.96 -2.15
CA ASP A 27 -5.89 26.55 -3.26
C ASP A 27 -4.94 25.53 -3.91
N THR A 28 -5.47 24.78 -4.87
CA THR A 28 -4.70 23.79 -5.64
C THR A 28 -3.66 24.41 -6.58
N SER A 29 -3.75 25.70 -6.84
CA SER A 29 -2.77 26.42 -7.67
C SER A 29 -1.48 26.73 -6.91
N SER A 30 -1.54 26.80 -5.57
CA SER A 30 -0.39 27.05 -4.69
C SER A 30 0.11 25.77 -4.04
N ILE A 31 -0.77 24.88 -3.61
CA ILE A 31 -0.44 23.66 -2.90
C ILE A 31 -1.19 22.49 -3.53
N ALA A 32 -0.44 21.61 -4.18
CA ALA A 32 -0.97 20.33 -4.66
C ALA A 32 -0.80 19.25 -3.58
N LEU A 33 -1.82 18.40 -3.44
CA LEU A 33 -1.85 17.32 -2.46
C LEU A 33 -1.93 15.97 -3.16
N SER A 34 -1.22 15.00 -2.63
CA SER A 34 -1.34 13.60 -3.02
C SER A 34 -1.19 12.69 -1.81
N LEU A 35 -1.64 11.44 -1.93
CA LEU A 35 -1.49 10.45 -0.87
C LEU A 35 -0.09 9.83 -0.93
N SER A 36 0.55 9.65 0.22
CA SER A 36 1.83 8.94 0.37
C SER A 36 1.65 7.42 0.48
N GLY A 37 0.54 6.87 -0.01
CA GLY A 37 0.22 5.43 0.04
C GLY A 37 -1.14 5.15 -0.57
N SER A 38 -1.56 3.88 -0.54
CA SER A 38 -2.81 3.40 -1.15
C SER A 38 -4.02 3.45 -0.21
N SER A 39 -3.89 3.91 1.03
CA SER A 39 -4.99 3.98 2.00
C SER A 39 -5.69 5.34 1.96
N SER A 40 -7.02 5.33 2.13
CA SER A 40 -7.81 6.56 2.30
C SER A 40 -7.28 7.36 3.50
N PRO A 41 -7.09 8.68 3.38
CA PRO A 41 -6.59 9.50 4.48
C PRO A 41 -7.58 9.52 5.65
N PRO A 42 -7.10 9.64 6.89
CA PRO A 42 -7.97 9.88 8.03
C PRO A 42 -8.69 11.23 7.86
N SER A 43 -9.73 11.47 8.68
CA SER A 43 -10.31 12.81 8.77
C SER A 43 -9.26 13.78 9.28
N LEU A 44 -8.93 14.78 8.49
CA LEU A 44 -7.97 15.83 8.86
C LEU A 44 -8.44 17.19 8.34
N SER A 45 -8.02 18.23 9.06
CA SER A 45 -8.17 19.61 8.62
C SER A 45 -7.02 20.40 9.24
N HIS A 46 -6.17 20.96 8.41
CA HIS A 46 -5.03 21.79 8.79
C HIS A 46 -5.02 23.07 7.99
N THR A 47 -4.51 24.14 8.57
CA THR A 47 -4.19 25.38 7.87
C THR A 47 -2.71 25.38 7.51
N LEU A 48 -2.40 25.70 6.27
CA LEU A 48 -1.04 25.72 5.76
C LEU A 48 -0.78 27.01 4.96
N GLU A 49 0.34 27.67 5.23
CA GLU A 49 0.78 28.84 4.51
C GLU A 49 2.22 28.62 4.04
N ALA A 50 2.45 28.66 2.74
CA ALA A 50 3.79 28.61 2.16
C ALA A 50 4.31 30.04 2.02
N THR A 51 5.20 30.47 2.92
CA THR A 51 5.76 31.83 2.92
C THR A 51 7.01 31.95 2.08
N GLN A 52 7.71 30.86 1.80
CA GLN A 52 8.89 30.79 0.94
C GLN A 52 8.98 29.42 0.25
N LEU A 53 9.37 29.41 -1.01
CA LEU A 53 9.71 28.16 -1.71
C LEU A 53 11.18 27.82 -1.54
N ALA A 54 11.49 26.52 -1.51
CA ALA A 54 12.86 26.06 -1.62
C ALA A 54 13.42 26.42 -3.00
N GLN A 55 14.60 27.00 -2.97
CA GLN A 55 15.32 27.42 -4.17
C GLN A 55 16.69 26.76 -4.23
N ARG A 56 17.23 26.62 -5.43
CA ARG A 56 18.58 26.15 -5.68
C ARG A 56 19.52 27.32 -5.89
N GLN A 57 20.75 27.19 -5.44
CA GLN A 57 21.79 28.12 -5.84
C GLN A 57 22.06 27.98 -7.33
N THR A 58 22.30 29.12 -7.97
CA THR A 58 22.77 29.18 -9.36
C THR A 58 23.89 30.20 -9.46
N VAL A 59 24.96 29.83 -10.16
CA VAL A 59 26.07 30.74 -10.48
C VAL A 59 26.36 30.68 -11.97
N ALA A 60 26.82 31.79 -12.53
CA ALA A 60 27.12 31.92 -13.96
C ALA A 60 28.51 32.53 -14.19
N SER A 61 29.27 31.97 -15.11
CA SER A 61 30.57 32.53 -15.53
C SER A 61 30.42 33.81 -16.36
N ALA A 62 31.48 34.56 -16.55
CA ALA A 62 31.61 35.53 -17.64
C ALA A 62 31.39 34.82 -18.99
N PRO A 63 30.92 35.53 -20.04
CA PRO A 63 30.76 34.97 -21.38
C PRO A 63 32.12 34.69 -22.02
N VAL A 64 32.22 33.56 -22.75
CA VAL A 64 33.34 33.30 -23.66
C VAL A 64 32.83 33.27 -25.09
N ALA A 65 33.65 33.78 -26.04
CA ALA A 65 33.22 33.91 -27.44
C ALA A 65 33.00 32.55 -28.13
N ASP A 66 33.79 31.52 -27.76
CA ASP A 66 33.69 30.17 -28.30
C ASP A 66 33.74 29.16 -27.14
N ARG A 67 32.69 28.36 -27.00
CA ARG A 67 32.55 27.31 -25.96
C ARG A 67 33.57 26.19 -26.08
N ASN A 68 34.22 26.02 -27.23
CA ASN A 68 35.26 25.04 -27.48
C ASN A 68 36.68 25.58 -27.34
N ALA A 69 36.85 26.89 -27.18
CA ALA A 69 38.15 27.49 -26.96
C ALA A 69 38.75 27.09 -25.60
N PRO A 70 40.09 27.00 -25.50
CA PRO A 70 40.75 26.71 -24.22
C PRO A 70 40.41 27.74 -23.15
N ILE A 71 40.06 27.28 -21.95
CA ILE A 71 39.68 28.10 -20.78
C ILE A 71 40.73 28.11 -19.67
N GLY A 72 41.78 27.29 -19.83
CA GLY A 72 42.82 27.05 -18.80
C GLY A 72 42.84 25.61 -18.32
N GLU A 73 43.88 25.28 -17.55
CA GLU A 73 44.09 23.96 -16.94
C GLU A 73 44.33 24.12 -15.45
N GLY A 74 43.96 23.09 -14.66
CA GLY A 74 44.09 23.12 -13.21
C GLY A 74 43.06 22.24 -12.53
N THR A 75 42.77 22.52 -11.27
CA THR A 75 41.74 21.80 -10.51
C THR A 75 40.63 22.75 -10.02
N LEU A 76 39.41 22.23 -9.98
CA LEU A 76 38.27 22.86 -9.34
C LEU A 76 37.80 21.98 -8.21
N THR A 77 37.63 22.54 -7.03
CA THR A 77 37.09 21.81 -5.87
C THR A 77 35.73 22.39 -5.49
N ILE A 78 34.70 21.55 -5.55
CA ILE A 78 33.33 21.90 -5.19
C ILE A 78 33.08 21.47 -3.76
N ASN A 79 32.67 22.42 -2.92
CA ASN A 79 32.30 22.20 -1.52
C ASN A 79 30.82 22.47 -1.34
N LEU A 80 30.08 21.54 -0.74
CA LEU A 80 28.66 21.72 -0.38
C LEU A 80 28.54 22.22 1.07
N GLY A 81 27.58 23.12 1.32
CA GLY A 81 27.38 23.68 2.65
C GLY A 81 26.33 24.78 2.67
N THR A 82 26.53 25.74 3.56
CA THR A 82 25.64 26.92 3.71
C THR A 82 26.42 28.20 3.42
N LEU A 83 25.90 29.03 2.54
CA LEU A 83 26.42 30.37 2.29
C LEU A 83 25.77 31.38 3.24
N SER A 84 26.55 32.36 3.68
CA SER A 84 26.07 33.52 4.40
C SER A 84 26.47 34.82 3.66
N GLY A 85 25.76 35.89 3.95
CA GLY A 85 25.96 37.19 3.30
C GLY A 85 24.69 37.70 2.67
N THR A 86 24.76 38.82 1.99
CA THR A 86 23.63 39.44 1.28
C THR A 86 23.76 39.14 -0.20
N PHE A 87 22.75 38.49 -0.78
CA PHE A 87 22.68 38.24 -2.21
C PHE A 87 22.81 39.56 -2.98
N PRO A 88 23.65 39.66 -4.01
CA PRO A 88 24.40 38.59 -4.69
C PRO A 88 25.88 38.48 -4.21
N THR A 89 26.25 38.93 -3.03
CA THR A 89 27.64 38.95 -2.53
C THR A 89 27.78 38.02 -1.29
N PRO A 90 28.36 36.82 -1.46
CA PRO A 90 28.59 35.92 -0.32
C PRO A 90 29.72 36.46 0.56
N SER A 91 29.52 36.44 1.88
CA SER A 91 30.51 36.90 2.86
C SER A 91 31.12 35.77 3.73
N GLY A 92 30.49 34.60 3.74
CA GLY A 92 30.97 33.44 4.50
C GLY A 92 30.43 32.15 3.93
N PHE A 93 31.09 31.02 4.26
CA PHE A 93 30.69 29.68 3.92
C PHE A 93 30.95 28.72 5.08
N THR A 94 29.97 27.93 5.44
CA THR A 94 30.10 26.85 6.42
C THR A 94 29.98 25.53 5.67
N ALA A 95 31.05 24.72 5.64
CA ALA A 95 31.07 23.43 4.98
C ALA A 95 30.03 22.47 5.60
N GLY A 96 29.34 21.71 4.75
CA GLY A 96 28.45 20.63 5.13
C GLY A 96 29.21 19.35 5.48
N THR A 97 28.48 18.25 5.64
CA THR A 97 29.06 16.94 5.96
C THR A 97 29.57 16.16 4.74
N ALA A 98 29.22 16.60 3.53
CA ALA A 98 29.69 15.98 2.29
C ALA A 98 31.18 16.30 2.06
N ALA A 99 31.95 15.29 1.63
CA ALA A 99 33.35 15.52 1.29
C ALA A 99 33.47 16.42 0.03
N PRO A 100 34.49 17.30 -0.02
CA PRO A 100 34.79 18.09 -1.21
C PRO A 100 35.06 17.20 -2.44
N VAL A 101 34.61 17.64 -3.62
CA VAL A 101 34.84 16.92 -4.85
C VAL A 101 35.78 17.72 -5.75
N THR A 102 36.96 17.17 -6.03
CA THR A 102 37.97 17.81 -6.88
C THR A 102 37.87 17.28 -8.32
N ILE A 103 37.88 18.20 -9.26
CA ILE A 103 37.76 17.96 -10.72
C ILE A 103 39.01 18.48 -11.39
N THR A 104 39.71 17.64 -12.15
CA THR A 104 40.90 18.03 -12.88
C THR A 104 40.56 18.38 -14.33
N ILE A 105 41.02 19.56 -14.77
CA ILE A 105 40.94 20.04 -16.15
C ILE A 105 42.34 20.04 -16.75
N GLY A 106 42.53 19.23 -17.76
CA GLY A 106 43.78 19.09 -18.50
C GLY A 106 43.62 19.36 -20.00
N PRO A 107 44.63 19.10 -20.82
CA PRO A 107 44.62 19.46 -22.23
C PRO A 107 43.45 18.88 -23.05
N ASP A 108 42.94 17.71 -22.64
CA ASP A 108 41.87 17.00 -23.38
C ASP A 108 40.47 17.55 -23.09
N ASN A 109 40.28 18.30 -21.97
CA ASN A 109 38.99 18.81 -21.53
C ASN A 109 39.01 20.30 -21.13
N ASN A 110 40.01 21.06 -21.53
CA ASN A 110 40.21 22.48 -21.19
C ASN A 110 39.33 23.46 -21.97
N SER A 111 38.09 23.07 -22.25
CA SER A 111 37.09 23.93 -22.87
C SER A 111 35.85 24.08 -22.00
N LEU A 112 34.97 25.05 -22.26
CA LEU A 112 33.72 25.22 -21.52
C LEU A 112 32.85 23.93 -21.58
N VAL A 113 32.87 23.26 -22.75
CA VAL A 113 32.18 21.98 -22.96
C VAL A 113 32.84 20.86 -22.12
N GLY A 114 34.17 20.79 -22.13
CA GLY A 114 34.90 19.79 -21.32
C GLY A 114 34.69 20.01 -19.82
N LEU A 115 34.72 21.28 -19.36
CA LEU A 115 34.45 21.60 -17.96
C LEU A 115 33.01 21.24 -17.55
N GLN A 116 32.00 21.53 -18.38
CA GLN A 116 30.62 21.12 -18.16
C GLN A 116 30.50 19.60 -17.99
N GLN A 117 31.11 18.83 -18.89
CA GLN A 117 31.09 17.38 -18.85
C GLN A 117 31.78 16.82 -17.59
N ALA A 118 32.94 17.39 -17.23
CA ALA A 118 33.70 16.98 -16.05
C ALA A 118 32.91 17.26 -14.76
N ILE A 119 32.27 18.41 -14.63
CA ILE A 119 31.41 18.73 -13.48
C ILE A 119 30.24 17.74 -13.40
N ASN A 120 29.53 17.50 -14.49
CA ASN A 120 28.38 16.59 -14.49
C ASN A 120 28.75 15.13 -14.23
N ALA A 121 29.95 14.71 -14.62
CA ALA A 121 30.47 13.37 -14.36
C ALA A 121 30.95 13.18 -12.91
N SER A 122 31.25 14.26 -12.19
CA SER A 122 31.88 14.22 -10.87
C SER A 122 30.94 13.82 -9.72
N ASN A 123 29.60 13.86 -9.94
CA ASN A 123 28.58 13.66 -8.89
C ASN A 123 28.75 14.59 -7.67
N ALA A 124 29.22 15.81 -7.88
CA ALA A 124 29.50 16.78 -6.82
C ALA A 124 28.23 17.43 -6.21
N GLY A 125 27.01 16.94 -6.50
CA GLY A 125 25.75 17.51 -6.05
C GLY A 125 25.35 18.79 -6.78
N VAL A 126 26.01 19.09 -7.90
CA VAL A 126 25.70 20.21 -8.78
C VAL A 126 25.55 19.75 -10.23
N THR A 127 24.87 20.57 -11.04
CA THR A 127 24.69 20.32 -12.48
C THR A 127 25.17 21.54 -13.26
N ALA A 128 26.02 21.31 -14.24
CA ALA A 128 26.52 22.37 -15.14
C ALA A 128 25.81 22.33 -16.49
N SER A 129 25.49 23.49 -17.03
CA SER A 129 24.92 23.69 -18.36
C SER A 129 25.56 24.90 -19.04
N ILE A 130 25.63 24.90 -20.36
CA ILE A 130 26.08 26.05 -21.13
C ILE A 130 24.86 26.79 -21.66
N VAL A 131 24.81 28.09 -21.45
CA VAL A 131 23.79 28.99 -21.97
C VAL A 131 24.49 29.98 -22.94
N GLU A 132 23.99 30.09 -24.16
CA GLU A 132 24.51 31.01 -25.18
C GLU A 132 23.55 32.18 -25.33
N ASP A 133 24.10 33.39 -25.31
CA ASP A 133 23.39 34.64 -25.58
C ASP A 133 24.17 35.50 -26.57
N ALA A 134 23.68 36.71 -26.86
CA ALA A 134 24.35 37.64 -27.79
C ALA A 134 25.78 38.05 -27.37
N SER A 135 26.17 37.83 -26.11
CA SER A 135 27.50 38.12 -25.57
C SER A 135 28.45 36.92 -25.59
N GLY A 136 27.97 35.71 -25.89
CA GLY A 136 28.76 34.50 -25.94
C GLY A 136 28.20 33.36 -25.10
N ALA A 137 28.98 32.31 -24.92
CA ALA A 137 28.64 31.12 -24.11
C ALA A 137 29.04 31.34 -22.65
N ARG A 138 28.15 30.96 -21.72
CA ARG A 138 28.37 31.01 -20.26
C ARG A 138 28.17 29.65 -19.65
N LEU A 139 29.02 29.29 -18.71
CA LEU A 139 28.79 28.15 -17.85
C LEU A 139 27.83 28.53 -16.70
N VAL A 140 26.74 27.82 -16.59
CA VAL A 140 25.77 27.96 -15.48
C VAL A 140 25.81 26.70 -14.63
N ILE A 141 26.12 26.85 -13.35
CA ILE A 141 26.17 25.75 -12.40
C ILE A 141 25.01 25.90 -11.40
N ARG A 142 24.25 24.83 -11.22
CA ARG A 142 23.09 24.79 -10.33
C ARG A 142 23.27 23.69 -9.29
N GLY A 143 23.02 24.05 -8.02
CA GLY A 143 22.93 23.08 -6.92
C GLY A 143 21.55 22.40 -6.84
N GLU A 144 21.37 21.60 -5.80
CA GLU A 144 20.06 21.13 -5.36
C GLU A 144 19.32 22.24 -4.61
N THR A 145 18.03 22.04 -4.33
CA THR A 145 17.24 22.97 -3.51
C THR A 145 17.61 22.82 -2.03
N GLY A 146 17.50 23.92 -1.26
CA GLY A 146 17.72 23.94 0.18
C GLY A 146 18.98 24.70 0.60
N ALA A 147 18.88 25.46 1.69
CA ALA A 147 19.94 26.35 2.18
C ALA A 147 21.28 25.63 2.44
N ALA A 148 21.22 24.38 2.97
CA ALA A 148 22.40 23.56 3.23
C ALA A 148 22.98 22.87 1.97
N LYS A 149 22.37 23.10 0.80
CA LYS A 149 22.82 22.61 -0.53
C LYS A 149 23.47 23.71 -1.35
N ALA A 150 23.80 24.83 -0.72
CA ALA A 150 24.66 25.83 -1.33
C ALA A 150 26.07 25.28 -1.54
N PHE A 151 26.82 25.87 -2.46
CA PHE A 151 28.14 25.39 -2.80
C PHE A 151 29.12 26.55 -3.03
N THR A 152 30.40 26.27 -2.84
CA THR A 152 31.53 27.08 -3.30
C THR A 152 32.36 26.30 -4.31
N ILE A 153 33.10 27.01 -5.13
CA ILE A 153 34.03 26.47 -6.10
C ILE A 153 35.39 27.13 -5.87
N ASP A 154 36.33 26.37 -5.32
CA ASP A 154 37.71 26.76 -5.24
C ASP A 154 38.40 26.36 -6.55
N ALA A 155 39.23 27.25 -7.10
CA ALA A 155 39.90 27.05 -8.38
C ALA A 155 41.39 27.38 -8.27
N ASP A 156 42.21 26.51 -8.89
CA ASP A 156 43.65 26.76 -9.03
C ASP A 156 43.93 27.88 -10.04
N ALA A 157 45.20 28.34 -10.06
CA ALA A 157 45.71 29.29 -11.04
C ALA A 157 45.47 28.76 -12.46
N GLY A 158 44.77 29.56 -13.26
CA GLY A 158 44.35 29.22 -14.63
C GLY A 158 42.85 28.98 -14.79
N LEU A 159 42.13 28.70 -13.69
CA LEU A 159 40.67 28.46 -13.68
C LEU A 159 39.92 29.43 -12.76
N GLU A 160 40.57 30.51 -12.29
CA GLU A 160 40.00 31.48 -11.35
C GLU A 160 38.70 32.12 -11.84
N ALA A 161 38.52 32.21 -13.17
CA ALA A 161 37.29 32.69 -13.81
C ALA A 161 36.04 31.83 -13.48
N PHE A 162 36.25 30.61 -12.96
CA PHE A 162 35.20 29.67 -12.55
C PHE A 162 35.12 29.49 -11.02
N ALA A 163 35.93 30.24 -10.27
CA ALA A 163 35.84 30.25 -8.81
C ALA A 163 34.57 30.94 -8.35
N PHE A 164 33.96 30.41 -7.26
CA PHE A 164 32.81 31.02 -6.61
C PHE A 164 32.86 30.83 -5.10
N GLY A 165 32.71 31.90 -4.35
CA GLY A 165 32.66 31.86 -2.89
C GLY A 165 32.96 33.23 -2.28
N PRO A 166 33.08 33.32 -0.96
CA PRO A 166 33.47 34.55 -0.28
C PRO A 166 34.83 35.06 -0.73
N GLY A 167 34.83 36.28 -1.29
CA GLY A 167 36.04 36.90 -1.86
C GLY A 167 36.45 36.43 -3.25
N ALA A 168 35.82 35.43 -3.84
CA ALA A 168 36.05 35.02 -5.21
C ALA A 168 35.41 36.02 -6.19
N ILE A 169 36.09 36.27 -7.33
CA ILE A 169 35.66 37.24 -8.36
C ILE A 169 35.34 36.57 -9.71
N GLY A 170 35.29 35.23 -9.76
CA GLY A 170 35.13 34.49 -11.02
C GLY A 170 33.67 34.42 -11.49
N MET A 171 32.83 33.66 -10.80
CA MET A 171 31.42 33.48 -11.20
C MET A 171 30.48 34.42 -10.43
N THR A 172 29.39 34.78 -11.08
CA THR A 172 28.34 35.63 -10.51
C THR A 172 27.27 34.77 -9.86
N TRP A 173 26.86 35.11 -8.63
CA TRP A 173 25.72 34.49 -7.91
C TRP A 173 24.41 35.01 -8.50
N THR A 174 23.65 34.14 -9.18
CA THR A 174 22.42 34.55 -9.92
C THR A 174 21.15 34.10 -9.22
N ALA A 175 21.23 33.07 -8.32
CA ALA A 175 20.12 32.65 -7.47
C ALA A 175 20.65 32.05 -6.16
N GLU A 176 19.96 32.35 -5.08
CA GLU A 176 20.29 31.90 -3.71
C GLU A 176 19.66 30.54 -3.40
N ALA A 177 20.40 29.67 -2.68
CA ALA A 177 19.84 28.45 -2.11
C ALA A 177 18.99 28.77 -0.88
N LYS A 178 17.73 28.34 -0.87
CA LYS A 178 16.79 28.58 0.23
C LYS A 178 16.00 27.33 0.55
N ASN A 179 15.61 27.19 1.82
CA ASN A 179 14.61 26.22 2.26
C ASN A 179 13.20 26.70 1.89
N ALA A 180 12.29 25.78 1.70
CA ALA A 180 10.86 26.09 1.80
C ALA A 180 10.53 26.43 3.25
N VAL A 181 9.72 27.45 3.47
CA VAL A 181 9.19 27.84 4.77
C VAL A 181 7.68 27.71 4.72
N VAL A 182 7.15 26.86 5.59
CA VAL A 182 5.73 26.54 5.68
C VAL A 182 5.27 26.79 7.10
N VAL A 183 4.16 27.47 7.28
CA VAL A 183 3.46 27.58 8.56
C VAL A 183 2.29 26.63 8.54
N ILE A 184 2.29 25.62 9.41
CA ILE A 184 1.18 24.67 9.58
C ILE A 184 0.57 24.85 10.96
N ASP A 185 -0.74 25.16 11.02
CA ASP A 185 -1.48 25.41 12.27
C ASP A 185 -0.75 26.40 13.20
N GLY A 186 -0.10 27.42 12.62
CA GLY A 186 0.68 28.43 13.34
C GLY A 186 2.12 28.03 13.68
N ILE A 187 2.57 26.82 13.32
CA ILE A 187 3.93 26.35 13.56
C ILE A 187 4.76 26.50 12.28
N THR A 188 5.86 27.27 12.35
CA THR A 188 6.78 27.43 11.23
C THR A 188 7.72 26.23 11.11
N VAL A 189 7.80 25.65 9.94
CA VAL A 189 8.63 24.49 9.59
C VAL A 189 9.42 24.77 8.32
N GLU A 190 10.70 24.42 8.31
CA GLU A 190 11.55 24.52 7.14
C GLU A 190 11.83 23.16 6.51
N ARG A 191 11.85 23.10 5.17
CA ARG A 191 12.22 21.90 4.42
C ARG A 191 13.12 22.24 3.24
N PRO A 192 14.10 21.39 2.90
CA PRO A 192 15.05 21.68 1.82
C PRO A 192 14.42 21.57 0.42
N THR A 193 13.20 21.03 0.31
CA THR A 193 12.52 20.79 -0.96
C THR A 193 11.10 21.36 -0.94
N ASN A 194 10.53 21.60 -2.13
CA ASN A 194 9.13 21.99 -2.29
C ASN A 194 8.18 20.79 -2.27
N SER A 195 8.70 19.56 -2.30
CA SER A 195 7.94 18.31 -2.19
C SER A 195 8.16 17.73 -0.81
N ILE A 196 7.12 17.76 0.03
CA ILE A 196 7.19 17.48 1.47
C ILE A 196 6.25 16.32 1.79
N SER A 197 6.78 15.24 2.35
CA SER A 197 6.01 14.01 2.67
C SER A 197 5.98 13.67 4.16
N ASP A 198 6.65 14.45 4.99
CA ASP A 198 6.83 14.21 6.43
C ASP A 198 6.14 15.25 7.33
N LEU A 199 5.37 16.16 6.75
CA LEU A 199 4.71 17.22 7.49
C LEU A 199 3.34 16.78 8.02
N VAL A 200 2.56 16.07 7.20
CA VAL A 200 1.27 15.49 7.57
C VAL A 200 1.28 14.01 7.22
N SER A 201 1.02 13.16 8.22
CA SER A 201 1.07 11.70 8.04
C SER A 201 0.15 11.23 6.91
N GLY A 202 0.69 10.45 5.99
CA GLY A 202 -0.05 9.90 4.84
C GLY A 202 -0.26 10.88 3.68
N LEU A 203 0.23 12.12 3.78
CA LEU A 203 0.14 13.12 2.71
C LEU A 203 1.51 13.50 2.16
N LYS A 204 1.52 13.78 0.88
CA LYS A 204 2.60 14.47 0.18
C LYS A 204 2.06 15.83 -0.30
N LEU A 205 2.77 16.88 0.08
CA LEU A 205 2.49 18.26 -0.31
C LEU A 205 3.52 18.69 -1.35
N ASP A 206 3.07 19.21 -2.46
CA ASP A 206 3.92 19.85 -3.48
C ASP A 206 3.60 21.35 -3.50
N LEU A 207 4.55 22.18 -3.05
CA LEU A 207 4.45 23.64 -3.04
C LEU A 207 4.76 24.16 -4.43
N LEU A 208 3.78 24.77 -5.09
CA LEU A 208 3.90 25.28 -6.47
C LEU A 208 4.24 26.76 -6.50
N LYS A 209 3.68 27.55 -5.56
CA LYS A 209 3.97 28.97 -5.35
C LYS A 209 3.76 29.36 -3.89
N VAL A 210 4.28 30.52 -3.50
CA VAL A 210 3.97 31.17 -2.22
C VAL A 210 2.46 31.43 -2.18
N THR A 211 1.84 31.19 -1.02
CA THR A 211 0.41 31.42 -0.82
C THR A 211 0.12 32.87 -0.46
N ASP A 212 -1.04 33.38 -0.88
CA ASP A 212 -1.48 34.75 -0.53
C ASP A 212 -2.02 34.84 0.92
N GLY A 213 -2.06 33.74 1.64
CA GLY A 213 -2.54 33.59 3.01
C GLY A 213 -2.74 32.11 3.36
N PRO A 214 -3.34 31.80 4.51
CA PRO A 214 -3.57 30.42 4.94
C PRO A 214 -4.48 29.65 3.98
N VAL A 215 -4.01 28.48 3.52
CA VAL A 215 -4.73 27.51 2.69
C VAL A 215 -5.19 26.38 3.59
N THR A 216 -6.47 26.03 3.53
CA THR A 216 -6.99 24.87 4.25
C THR A 216 -6.70 23.59 3.46
N ILE A 217 -6.03 22.63 4.10
CA ILE A 217 -5.90 21.27 3.62
C ILE A 217 -6.79 20.37 4.46
N SER A 218 -7.67 19.62 3.81
CA SER A 218 -8.61 18.74 4.48
C SER A 218 -8.72 17.41 3.77
N SER A 219 -9.30 16.44 4.44
CA SER A 219 -9.77 15.23 3.80
C SER A 219 -11.27 15.09 3.97
N ASP A 220 -11.98 14.96 2.86
CA ASP A 220 -13.41 14.79 2.84
C ASP A 220 -13.83 13.86 1.69
N TYR A 221 -15.08 13.46 1.70
CA TYR A 221 -15.67 12.67 0.64
C TYR A 221 -16.11 13.60 -0.50
N ASP A 222 -15.72 13.27 -1.73
CA ASP A 222 -16.26 13.97 -2.90
C ASP A 222 -17.62 13.40 -3.27
N ALA A 223 -18.66 14.21 -3.09
CA ALA A 223 -20.05 13.83 -3.36
C ALA A 223 -20.27 13.40 -4.83
N THR A 224 -19.57 14.04 -5.78
CA THR A 224 -19.68 13.70 -7.21
C THR A 224 -19.09 12.34 -7.50
N THR A 225 -17.91 12.08 -6.96
CA THR A 225 -17.23 10.79 -7.09
C THR A 225 -18.01 9.67 -6.41
N LEU A 226 -18.55 9.90 -5.19
CA LEU A 226 -19.42 8.94 -4.50
C LEU A 226 -20.67 8.63 -5.32
N LYS A 227 -21.35 9.65 -5.87
CA LYS A 227 -22.54 9.49 -6.70
C LYS A 227 -22.24 8.66 -7.95
N THR A 228 -21.13 8.94 -8.62
CA THR A 228 -20.68 8.19 -9.80
C THR A 228 -20.36 6.74 -9.45
N ALA A 229 -19.70 6.51 -8.33
CA ALA A 229 -19.34 5.16 -7.89
C ALA A 229 -20.60 4.32 -7.54
N VAL A 230 -21.59 4.93 -6.89
CA VAL A 230 -22.90 4.29 -6.63
C VAL A 230 -23.64 4.02 -7.95
N GLY A 231 -23.57 4.91 -8.92
CA GLY A 231 -24.12 4.70 -10.27
C GLY A 231 -23.50 3.48 -10.95
N ASN A 232 -22.18 3.40 -10.95
CA ASN A 232 -21.44 2.26 -11.52
C ASN A 232 -21.83 0.92 -10.83
N TYR A 233 -22.04 0.93 -9.52
CA TYR A 233 -22.54 -0.25 -8.81
C TYR A 233 -23.90 -0.69 -9.33
N VAL A 234 -24.85 0.25 -9.50
CA VAL A 234 -26.20 -0.05 -10.02
C VAL A 234 -26.14 -0.58 -11.45
N ASP A 235 -25.27 -0.03 -12.29
CA ASP A 235 -25.11 -0.48 -13.67
C ASP A 235 -24.57 -1.91 -13.73
N VAL A 236 -23.53 -2.24 -12.97
CA VAL A 236 -22.96 -3.60 -12.94
C VAL A 236 -23.94 -4.60 -12.32
N TYR A 237 -24.72 -4.20 -11.30
CA TYR A 237 -25.80 -4.99 -10.73
C TYR A 237 -26.88 -5.30 -11.78
N ASN A 238 -27.33 -4.28 -12.53
CA ASN A 238 -28.35 -4.42 -13.55
C ASN A 238 -27.90 -5.33 -14.71
N GLN A 239 -26.61 -5.27 -15.08
CA GLN A 239 -26.02 -6.21 -16.05
C GLN A 239 -26.12 -7.66 -15.55
N LEU A 240 -25.79 -7.92 -14.29
CA LEU A 240 -25.92 -9.26 -13.69
C LEU A 240 -27.37 -9.74 -13.72
N VAL A 241 -28.32 -8.88 -13.28
CA VAL A 241 -29.75 -9.22 -13.27
C VAL A 241 -30.28 -9.50 -14.68
N SER A 242 -29.87 -8.72 -15.69
CA SER A 242 -30.24 -8.91 -17.09
C SER A 242 -29.70 -10.25 -17.64
N MET A 243 -28.44 -10.61 -17.36
CA MET A 243 -27.89 -11.93 -17.70
C MET A 243 -28.66 -13.07 -17.04
N LEU A 244 -28.97 -12.93 -15.74
CA LEU A 244 -29.77 -13.93 -15.03
C LEU A 244 -31.21 -14.03 -15.57
N ALA A 245 -31.79 -12.92 -16.04
CA ALA A 245 -33.12 -12.91 -16.66
C ALA A 245 -33.11 -13.70 -17.99
N GLU A 246 -32.12 -13.48 -18.85
CA GLU A 246 -31.99 -14.19 -20.13
C GLU A 246 -31.77 -15.69 -19.91
N GLU A 247 -30.83 -16.06 -19.02
CA GLU A 247 -30.52 -17.47 -18.74
C GLU A 247 -31.68 -18.24 -18.08
N THR A 248 -32.61 -17.54 -17.40
CA THR A 248 -33.77 -18.14 -16.75
C THR A 248 -35.06 -17.95 -17.54
N ARG A 249 -35.01 -17.40 -18.76
CA ARG A 249 -36.17 -17.13 -19.60
C ARG A 249 -36.92 -18.43 -19.91
N PRO A 250 -38.24 -18.50 -19.70
CA PRO A 250 -39.02 -19.66 -20.12
C PRO A 250 -39.07 -19.74 -21.65
N GLY A 251 -39.08 -20.94 -22.17
CA GLY A 251 -39.34 -21.16 -23.61
C GLY A 251 -40.72 -20.66 -23.98
N LYS A 252 -40.83 -19.90 -25.07
CA LYS A 252 -42.09 -19.36 -25.56
C LYS A 252 -42.06 -19.24 -27.10
N ASP A 253 -43.19 -19.52 -27.73
CA ASP A 253 -43.40 -19.31 -29.18
C ASP A 253 -42.32 -19.96 -30.09
N GLY A 254 -41.84 -21.16 -29.71
CA GLY A 254 -40.82 -21.89 -30.44
C GLY A 254 -39.36 -21.48 -30.11
N ALA A 255 -39.16 -20.45 -29.31
CA ALA A 255 -37.83 -20.08 -28.80
C ALA A 255 -37.43 -21.02 -27.66
N ALA A 256 -36.18 -21.50 -27.67
CA ALA A 256 -35.64 -22.34 -26.61
C ALA A 256 -35.65 -21.59 -25.26
N ALA A 257 -35.90 -22.32 -24.19
CA ALA A 257 -35.73 -21.80 -22.82
C ALA A 257 -34.25 -21.46 -22.54
N GLY A 258 -34.02 -20.51 -21.66
CA GLY A 258 -32.67 -20.24 -21.18
C GLY A 258 -32.07 -21.45 -20.46
N ALA A 259 -30.75 -21.58 -20.45
CA ALA A 259 -30.04 -22.74 -19.91
C ALA A 259 -30.33 -23.03 -18.42
N LEU A 260 -30.72 -22.01 -17.67
CA LEU A 260 -31.08 -22.11 -16.25
C LEU A 260 -32.59 -21.94 -15.99
N ALA A 261 -33.43 -22.14 -17.03
CA ALA A 261 -34.88 -22.07 -16.90
C ALA A 261 -35.37 -23.09 -15.86
N GLY A 262 -36.11 -22.62 -14.85
CA GLY A 262 -36.58 -23.47 -13.76
C GLY A 262 -35.58 -23.85 -12.71
N ASP A 263 -34.31 -23.39 -12.81
CA ASP A 263 -33.28 -23.69 -11.81
C ASP A 263 -33.59 -22.99 -10.46
N ARG A 264 -33.60 -23.80 -9.40
CA ARG A 264 -33.93 -23.32 -8.03
C ARG A 264 -32.86 -22.38 -7.49
N THR A 265 -31.58 -22.72 -7.71
CA THR A 265 -30.44 -21.95 -7.21
C THR A 265 -30.44 -20.54 -7.80
N THR A 266 -30.71 -20.41 -9.09
CA THR A 266 -30.78 -19.12 -9.75
C THR A 266 -31.97 -18.28 -9.26
N ARG A 267 -33.10 -18.92 -8.94
CA ARG A 267 -34.22 -18.22 -8.30
C ARG A 267 -33.91 -17.72 -6.90
N ASP A 268 -33.21 -18.53 -6.11
CA ASP A 268 -32.77 -18.12 -4.75
C ASP A 268 -31.73 -17.00 -4.83
N LEU A 269 -30.80 -17.05 -5.78
CA LEU A 269 -29.86 -15.97 -6.05
C LEU A 269 -30.57 -14.67 -6.42
N LYS A 270 -31.54 -14.70 -7.35
CA LYS A 270 -32.35 -13.52 -7.71
C LYS A 270 -33.05 -12.91 -6.51
N ARG A 271 -33.59 -13.74 -5.61
CA ARG A 271 -34.23 -13.25 -4.37
C ARG A 271 -33.22 -12.58 -3.45
N MET A 272 -32.07 -13.23 -3.20
CA MET A 272 -31.01 -12.66 -2.36
C MET A 272 -30.48 -11.33 -2.91
N LEU A 273 -30.35 -11.20 -4.24
CA LEU A 273 -29.96 -9.95 -4.88
C LEU A 273 -31.04 -8.86 -4.71
N ALA A 274 -32.31 -9.19 -4.89
CA ALA A 274 -33.41 -8.25 -4.72
C ALA A 274 -33.52 -7.71 -3.27
N ASP A 275 -33.19 -8.55 -2.28
CA ASP A 275 -33.24 -8.18 -0.86
C ASP A 275 -32.09 -7.24 -0.45
N LEU A 276 -31.02 -7.10 -1.27
CA LEU A 276 -29.85 -6.27 -0.92
C LEU A 276 -30.22 -4.80 -0.70
N SER A 277 -31.16 -4.25 -1.46
CA SER A 277 -31.52 -2.82 -1.37
C SER A 277 -32.19 -2.46 -0.05
N THR A 278 -32.93 -3.39 0.55
CA THR A 278 -33.68 -3.17 1.80
C THR A 278 -32.97 -3.70 3.03
N LYS A 279 -31.89 -4.46 2.83
CA LYS A 279 -31.13 -5.04 3.95
C LYS A 279 -30.42 -3.95 4.74
N MET A 280 -30.57 -4.01 6.06
CA MET A 280 -29.85 -3.11 6.97
C MET A 280 -28.35 -3.45 6.94
N LEU A 281 -27.53 -2.50 6.51
CA LEU A 281 -26.06 -2.61 6.40
C LEU A 281 -25.36 -2.01 7.62
N LEU A 282 -25.88 -0.90 8.14
CA LEU A 282 -25.30 -0.15 9.24
C LEU A 282 -26.28 -0.14 10.43
N THR A 283 -25.80 -0.49 11.63
CA THR A 283 -26.64 -0.67 12.83
C THR A 283 -26.32 0.32 13.96
N ASP A 284 -25.37 1.23 13.73
CA ASP A 284 -24.82 2.15 14.74
C ASP A 284 -25.60 3.47 14.86
N GLY A 285 -26.70 3.63 14.14
CA GLY A 285 -27.55 4.86 14.16
C GLY A 285 -26.91 6.04 13.39
N GLY A 286 -27.60 7.17 13.40
CA GLY A 286 -27.04 8.45 12.90
C GLY A 286 -27.16 8.70 11.40
N GLY A 287 -28.09 8.07 10.68
CA GLY A 287 -28.35 8.33 9.27
C GLY A 287 -28.78 7.08 8.49
N PRO A 288 -28.76 7.13 7.15
CA PRO A 288 -29.20 6.02 6.32
C PRO A 288 -28.45 4.72 6.65
N SER A 289 -29.19 3.61 6.70
CA SER A 289 -28.72 2.28 7.12
C SER A 289 -28.85 1.23 6.02
N SER A 290 -29.58 1.51 4.94
CA SER A 290 -29.83 0.62 3.81
C SER A 290 -29.66 1.35 2.47
N LEU A 291 -29.49 0.59 1.38
CA LEU A 291 -29.42 1.17 0.04
C LEU A 291 -30.72 1.88 -0.35
N ALA A 292 -31.87 1.38 0.12
CA ALA A 292 -33.16 2.01 -0.14
C ALA A 292 -33.24 3.42 0.46
N GLU A 293 -32.65 3.63 1.65
CA GLU A 293 -32.64 4.93 2.33
C GLU A 293 -31.72 5.96 1.66
N ILE A 294 -30.76 5.52 0.83
CA ILE A 294 -29.95 6.42 0.00
C ILE A 294 -30.52 6.55 -1.44
N GLY A 295 -31.73 6.07 -1.69
CA GLY A 295 -32.43 6.24 -2.97
C GLY A 295 -32.24 5.11 -3.99
N ILE A 296 -31.62 3.97 -3.62
CA ILE A 296 -31.48 2.81 -4.51
C ILE A 296 -32.66 1.86 -4.28
N LYS A 297 -33.52 1.70 -5.27
CA LYS A 297 -34.77 0.93 -5.18
C LYS A 297 -34.73 -0.27 -6.09
N THR A 298 -35.25 -1.42 -5.63
CA THR A 298 -35.44 -2.62 -6.48
C THR A 298 -36.74 -2.52 -7.26
N ASN A 299 -36.68 -2.64 -8.57
CA ASN A 299 -37.81 -2.69 -9.49
C ASN A 299 -38.45 -4.09 -9.51
N ARG A 300 -39.65 -4.20 -10.13
CA ARG A 300 -40.39 -5.48 -10.23
C ARG A 300 -39.66 -6.57 -11.01
N ASP A 301 -38.80 -6.18 -11.95
CA ASP A 301 -37.98 -7.08 -12.76
C ASP A 301 -36.67 -7.50 -12.05
N GLY A 302 -36.43 -6.97 -10.84
CA GLY A 302 -35.24 -7.23 -10.04
C GLY A 302 -34.07 -6.29 -10.34
N THR A 303 -34.18 -5.37 -11.29
CA THR A 303 -33.18 -4.32 -11.53
C THR A 303 -33.22 -3.27 -10.42
N LEU A 304 -32.14 -2.49 -10.29
CA LEU A 304 -32.06 -1.34 -9.40
C LEU A 304 -32.32 -0.05 -10.19
N SER A 305 -32.97 0.92 -9.54
CA SER A 305 -33.10 2.29 -10.02
C SER A 305 -32.62 3.27 -8.95
N ILE A 306 -32.10 4.41 -9.40
CA ILE A 306 -31.60 5.48 -8.51
C ILE A 306 -32.61 6.62 -8.48
N ASP A 307 -32.98 7.03 -7.28
CA ASP A 307 -33.63 8.30 -7.02
C ASP A 307 -32.53 9.35 -6.81
N ASP A 308 -32.28 10.13 -7.86
CA ASP A 308 -31.18 11.10 -7.91
C ASP A 308 -31.25 12.17 -6.81
N ALA A 309 -32.46 12.61 -6.42
CA ALA A 309 -32.61 13.59 -5.36
C ALA A 309 -32.25 13.01 -3.99
N MET A 310 -32.72 11.79 -3.70
CA MET A 310 -32.38 11.09 -2.45
C MET A 310 -30.89 10.76 -2.39
N LEU A 311 -30.29 10.26 -3.48
CA LEU A 311 -28.86 9.94 -3.51
C LEU A 311 -28.02 11.21 -3.34
N THR A 312 -28.34 12.30 -4.03
CA THR A 312 -27.64 13.59 -3.87
C THR A 312 -27.70 14.08 -2.42
N LYS A 313 -28.88 13.99 -1.79
CA LYS A 313 -29.01 14.33 -0.38
C LYS A 313 -28.17 13.43 0.52
N ALA A 314 -28.17 12.12 0.29
CA ALA A 314 -27.42 11.17 1.09
C ALA A 314 -25.90 11.38 1.00
N VAL A 315 -25.35 11.62 -0.21
CA VAL A 315 -23.91 11.87 -0.40
C VAL A 315 -23.47 13.25 0.11
N THR A 316 -24.38 14.21 0.24
CA THR A 316 -24.10 15.54 0.79
C THR A 316 -24.18 15.55 2.31
N ASP A 317 -25.26 15.01 2.87
CA ASP A 317 -25.53 15.08 4.31
C ASP A 317 -24.80 13.98 5.10
N HIS A 318 -24.60 12.81 4.47
CA HIS A 318 -24.08 11.61 5.11
C HIS A 318 -23.04 10.86 4.23
N PRO A 319 -22.01 11.53 3.66
CA PRO A 319 -21.08 10.91 2.71
C PRO A 319 -20.35 9.71 3.31
N GLY A 320 -19.95 9.79 4.58
CA GLY A 320 -19.32 8.69 5.30
C GLY A 320 -20.20 7.45 5.44
N ARG A 321 -21.54 7.65 5.59
CA ARG A 321 -22.48 6.53 5.67
C ARG A 321 -22.62 5.83 4.32
N VAL A 322 -22.68 6.60 3.23
CA VAL A 322 -22.68 6.03 1.87
C VAL A 322 -21.41 5.24 1.62
N HIS A 323 -20.25 5.79 1.94
CA HIS A 323 -18.98 5.06 1.89
C HIS A 323 -19.03 3.74 2.68
N ASP A 324 -19.50 3.79 3.93
CA ASP A 324 -19.52 2.67 4.86
C ASP A 324 -20.45 1.53 4.42
N MET A 325 -21.44 1.78 3.55
CA MET A 325 -22.29 0.75 2.96
C MET A 325 -21.56 -0.11 1.92
N PHE A 326 -20.56 0.45 1.24
CA PHE A 326 -19.85 -0.24 0.15
C PHE A 326 -18.48 -0.76 0.59
N VAL A 327 -17.74 0.04 1.37
CA VAL A 327 -16.36 -0.24 1.73
C VAL A 327 -16.31 -1.02 3.04
N PRO A 328 -15.74 -2.24 3.04
CA PRO A 328 -15.50 -2.99 4.26
C PRO A 328 -14.69 -2.16 5.25
N GLY A 329 -15.18 -2.06 6.46
CA GLY A 329 -14.53 -1.27 7.49
C GLY A 329 -14.77 -1.83 8.87
N GLN A 330 -13.84 -1.50 9.74
CA GLN A 330 -13.90 -1.82 11.15
C GLN A 330 -13.55 -0.56 11.93
N THR A 331 -14.26 -0.28 12.99
CA THR A 331 -13.98 0.89 13.85
C THR A 331 -13.83 0.45 15.29
N SER A 332 -12.93 1.10 16.01
CA SER A 332 -12.78 0.93 17.45
C SER A 332 -13.27 2.19 18.16
N SER A 333 -13.93 2.04 19.28
CA SER A 333 -14.36 3.16 20.13
C SER A 333 -13.21 3.80 20.91
N SER A 334 -12.04 3.20 20.93
CA SER A 334 -10.85 3.71 21.62
C SER A 334 -9.66 3.76 20.66
N PRO A 335 -8.93 4.90 20.59
CA PRO A 335 -7.69 5.00 19.81
C PRO A 335 -6.57 4.12 20.37
N LEU A 336 -6.68 3.66 21.62
CA LEU A 336 -5.73 2.75 22.26
C LEU A 336 -5.98 1.27 21.91
N VAL A 337 -7.08 0.98 21.20
CA VAL A 337 -7.39 -0.34 20.65
C VAL A 337 -7.42 -0.21 19.14
N GLU A 338 -6.30 -0.44 18.51
CA GLU A 338 -6.13 -0.38 17.07
C GLU A 338 -6.54 -1.71 16.44
N ILE A 339 -7.30 -1.65 15.36
CA ILE A 339 -7.68 -2.86 14.63
C ILE A 339 -6.49 -3.31 13.79
N ALA A 340 -5.88 -4.42 14.15
CA ALA A 340 -4.90 -5.09 13.33
C ALA A 340 -5.61 -5.71 12.13
N SER A 341 -4.96 -5.74 10.94
CA SER A 341 -5.54 -6.29 9.71
C SER A 341 -6.30 -7.60 9.97
N SER A 342 -7.49 -7.73 9.42
CA SER A 342 -8.33 -8.92 9.60
C SER A 342 -7.62 -10.17 9.08
N LEU A 343 -7.34 -11.10 9.96
CA LEU A 343 -6.82 -12.44 9.62
C LEU A 343 -7.92 -13.37 9.07
N GLY A 344 -8.93 -12.82 8.45
CA GLY A 344 -10.11 -13.53 7.95
C GLY A 344 -11.35 -12.64 8.08
N ALA A 345 -12.45 -13.07 7.51
CA ALA A 345 -13.70 -12.32 7.57
C ALA A 345 -14.37 -12.54 8.95
N ALA A 346 -14.10 -11.66 9.92
CA ALA A 346 -14.97 -11.56 11.09
C ALA A 346 -16.39 -11.25 10.61
N LYS A 347 -17.38 -11.92 11.19
CA LYS A 347 -18.77 -11.67 10.82
C LYS A 347 -19.14 -10.22 11.15
N PRO A 348 -19.98 -9.55 10.34
CA PRO A 348 -20.50 -8.25 10.71
C PRO A 348 -21.18 -8.27 12.08
N GLY A 349 -20.89 -7.27 12.90
CA GLY A 349 -21.43 -7.18 14.26
C GLY A 349 -20.66 -6.21 15.13
N THR A 350 -21.16 -6.00 16.33
CA THR A 350 -20.53 -5.18 17.37
C THR A 350 -19.93 -6.10 18.42
N TYR A 351 -18.63 -6.01 18.63
CA TYR A 351 -17.87 -6.88 19.54
C TYR A 351 -17.29 -6.04 20.68
N ALA A 352 -17.69 -6.33 21.90
CA ALA A 352 -17.06 -5.76 23.07
C ALA A 352 -15.66 -6.41 23.25
N VAL A 353 -14.65 -5.58 23.46
CA VAL A 353 -13.31 -5.98 23.90
C VAL A 353 -13.21 -5.58 25.36
N THR A 354 -13.16 -6.57 26.26
CA THR A 354 -13.25 -6.37 27.70
C THR A 354 -12.13 -7.08 28.44
N ASP A 355 -12.00 -6.79 29.74
CA ASP A 355 -10.99 -7.38 30.61
C ASP A 355 -9.57 -7.20 30.04
N ILE A 356 -9.32 -6.06 29.40
CA ILE A 356 -8.06 -5.78 28.72
C ILE A 356 -6.96 -5.54 29.75
N VAL A 357 -5.92 -6.36 29.66
CA VAL A 357 -4.63 -6.12 30.35
C VAL A 357 -3.59 -5.91 29.26
N ALA A 358 -2.92 -4.76 29.31
CA ALA A 358 -1.88 -4.44 28.32
C ALA A 358 -0.66 -5.36 28.49
N ALA A 359 0.03 -5.62 27.38
CA ALA A 359 1.30 -6.33 27.39
C ALA A 359 2.37 -5.55 28.18
N THR A 360 3.28 -6.27 28.80
CA THR A 360 4.43 -5.66 29.51
C THR A 360 5.74 -5.98 28.80
N SER A 361 6.73 -5.08 28.97
CA SER A 361 8.09 -5.28 28.49
C SER A 361 8.90 -6.16 29.46
N GLY A 362 9.84 -6.89 28.90
CA GLY A 362 10.88 -7.55 29.69
C GLY A 362 11.88 -6.55 30.26
N ARG A 363 12.34 -6.80 31.48
CA ARG A 363 13.19 -5.90 32.25
C ARG A 363 14.28 -6.66 32.98
N LEU A 364 15.48 -6.08 32.99
CA LEU A 364 16.59 -6.46 33.86
C LEU A 364 16.81 -5.33 34.89
N SER A 365 16.75 -5.63 36.15
CA SER A 365 17.02 -4.69 37.21
C SER A 365 18.26 -5.12 37.99
N GLY A 366 19.24 -4.24 38.13
CA GLY A 366 20.38 -4.44 39.03
C GLY A 366 19.95 -4.42 40.49
N ALA A 367 20.80 -4.95 41.35
CA ALA A 367 20.69 -4.76 42.79
C ALA A 367 20.98 -3.30 43.17
N ALA A 368 20.47 -2.87 44.32
CA ALA A 368 20.72 -1.52 44.79
C ALA A 368 22.22 -1.31 45.13
N ALA A 369 22.84 -0.32 44.50
CA ALA A 369 24.22 0.06 44.67
C ALA A 369 24.31 1.60 44.82
N PRO A 370 23.74 2.22 45.88
CA PRO A 370 23.59 3.67 45.99
C PRO A 370 24.94 4.41 46.03
N SER A 371 26.01 3.77 46.49
CA SER A 371 27.36 4.32 46.54
C SER A 371 28.19 4.06 45.28
N ALA A 372 27.63 3.48 44.24
CA ALA A 372 28.37 3.12 43.02
C ALA A 372 29.08 4.33 42.36
N PHE A 373 28.57 5.53 42.56
CA PHE A 373 29.10 6.77 41.98
C PHE A 373 29.61 7.79 43.02
N ASP A 374 29.89 7.32 44.26
CA ASP A 374 30.62 8.15 45.25
C ASP A 374 32.04 8.47 44.76
N VAL A 375 32.59 7.61 43.90
CA VAL A 375 33.79 7.84 43.11
C VAL A 375 33.42 7.58 41.63
N PRO A 376 33.90 8.41 40.69
CA PRO A 376 33.62 8.18 39.27
C PRO A 376 34.02 6.78 38.81
N VAL A 377 33.10 6.10 38.11
CA VAL A 377 33.34 4.78 37.52
C VAL A 377 34.19 4.93 36.27
N VAL A 378 35.34 4.23 36.20
CA VAL A 378 36.25 4.28 35.08
C VAL A 378 36.00 3.06 34.18
N ILE A 379 35.72 3.32 32.91
CA ILE A 379 35.64 2.31 31.83
C ILE A 379 36.94 2.39 31.04
N ASP A 380 37.61 1.25 30.89
CA ASP A 380 38.88 1.11 30.17
C ASP A 380 38.90 -0.15 29.29
N ALA A 381 40.02 -0.43 28.68
CA ALA A 381 40.18 -1.57 27.77
C ALA A 381 39.93 -2.94 28.41
N ALA A 382 40.05 -3.06 29.74
CA ALA A 382 39.91 -4.32 30.47
C ALA A 382 38.45 -4.63 30.84
N ASN A 383 37.60 -3.60 31.04
CA ASN A 383 36.26 -3.76 31.58
C ASN A 383 35.10 -3.30 30.65
N LYS A 384 35.40 -2.79 29.44
CA LYS A 384 34.41 -2.17 28.56
C LYS A 384 33.48 -3.17 27.81
N SER A 385 33.88 -4.45 27.69
CA SER A 385 33.25 -5.40 26.77
C SER A 385 32.19 -6.24 27.46
N PHE A 386 31.05 -6.44 26.80
CA PHE A 386 29.95 -7.30 27.25
C PHE A 386 29.05 -7.72 26.06
N THR A 387 28.09 -8.59 26.29
CA THR A 387 27.06 -8.97 25.33
C THR A 387 25.66 -8.82 25.95
N VAL A 388 24.66 -8.58 25.12
CA VAL A 388 23.26 -8.46 25.54
C VAL A 388 22.40 -9.43 24.74
N THR A 389 21.54 -10.19 25.43
CA THR A 389 20.44 -10.88 24.78
C THR A 389 19.16 -10.05 25.01
N LEU A 390 18.58 -9.56 23.92
CA LEU A 390 17.39 -8.73 23.90
C LEU A 390 16.31 -9.41 23.07
N ASP A 391 15.16 -9.70 23.68
CA ASP A 391 14.01 -10.36 23.07
C ASP A 391 14.39 -11.64 22.28
N GLY A 392 15.29 -12.43 22.87
CA GLY A 392 15.80 -13.70 22.31
C GLY A 392 16.87 -13.58 21.23
N ARG A 393 17.42 -12.37 21.00
CA ARG A 393 18.54 -12.13 20.06
C ARG A 393 19.77 -11.65 20.83
N THR A 394 20.88 -12.29 20.58
CA THR A 394 22.16 -11.93 21.22
C THR A 394 22.95 -10.97 20.31
N SER A 395 23.43 -9.88 20.89
CA SER A 395 24.29 -8.88 20.24
C SER A 395 25.66 -9.48 19.85
N LEU A 396 26.40 -8.76 19.03
CA LEU A 396 27.85 -8.90 18.98
C LEU A 396 28.46 -8.47 20.34
N THR A 397 29.79 -8.57 20.46
CA THR A 397 30.49 -7.96 21.58
C THR A 397 30.35 -6.44 21.52
N ILE A 398 29.66 -5.89 22.51
CA ILE A 398 29.47 -4.44 22.66
C ILE A 398 30.60 -3.89 23.52
N ASN A 399 31.09 -2.70 23.16
CA ASN A 399 32.08 -1.98 23.95
C ASN A 399 31.50 -0.65 24.41
N LEU A 400 31.54 -0.40 25.72
CA LEU A 400 31.29 0.93 26.27
C LEU A 400 32.40 1.89 25.85
N PRO A 401 32.10 3.16 25.61
CA PRO A 401 33.11 4.19 25.43
C PRO A 401 34.03 4.29 26.68
N GLU A 402 35.34 4.27 26.45
CA GLU A 402 36.31 4.46 27.53
C GLU A 402 36.20 5.88 28.11
N GLY A 403 36.29 5.99 29.42
CA GLY A 403 36.17 7.27 30.09
C GLY A 403 35.79 7.16 31.57
N SER A 404 35.68 8.29 32.19
CA SER A 404 35.28 8.42 33.61
C SER A 404 33.86 8.92 33.73
N TYR A 405 32.98 8.12 34.31
CA TYR A 405 31.56 8.40 34.48
C TYR A 405 31.26 8.84 35.92
N ALA A 406 30.92 10.11 36.09
CA ALA A 406 30.63 10.70 37.38
C ALA A 406 29.19 10.46 37.87
N SER A 407 28.31 9.86 37.05
CA SER A 407 26.93 9.58 37.44
C SER A 407 26.37 8.33 36.76
N GLY A 408 25.47 7.65 37.45
CA GLY A 408 24.75 6.49 36.91
C GLY A 408 23.90 6.83 35.68
N ALA A 409 23.34 8.04 35.63
CA ALA A 409 22.58 8.48 34.45
C ALA A 409 23.47 8.59 33.21
N ALA A 410 24.70 9.13 33.34
CA ALA A 410 25.64 9.20 32.21
C ALA A 410 26.06 7.81 31.72
N LEU A 411 26.33 6.88 32.64
CA LEU A 411 26.68 5.51 32.30
C LEU A 411 25.48 4.74 31.72
N ALA A 412 24.26 4.95 32.23
CA ALA A 412 23.04 4.38 31.65
C ALA A 412 22.84 4.82 30.20
N ALA A 413 23.04 6.10 29.90
CA ALA A 413 22.97 6.62 28.53
C ALA A 413 24.04 5.99 27.63
N ALA A 414 25.27 5.77 28.13
CA ALA A 414 26.31 5.07 27.38
C ALA A 414 25.95 3.61 27.10
N PHE A 415 25.41 2.86 28.07
CA PHE A 415 24.87 1.51 27.88
C PHE A 415 23.78 1.52 26.83
N GLN A 416 22.79 2.42 26.95
CA GLN A 416 21.66 2.50 25.99
C GLN A 416 22.15 2.72 24.55
N THR A 417 23.05 3.68 24.38
CA THR A 417 23.60 4.00 23.04
C THR A 417 24.36 2.81 22.49
N ALA A 418 25.29 2.25 23.25
CA ALA A 418 26.11 1.13 22.79
C ALA A 418 25.28 -0.11 22.44
N ILE A 419 24.23 -0.42 23.22
CA ILE A 419 23.35 -1.55 22.98
C ILE A 419 22.46 -1.30 21.73
N ASN A 420 21.85 -0.12 21.63
CA ASN A 420 20.95 0.20 20.53
C ASN A 420 21.67 0.43 19.18
N ASP A 421 22.97 0.67 19.21
CA ASP A 421 23.82 0.78 18.00
C ASP A 421 24.41 -0.56 17.55
N ASP A 422 24.24 -1.64 18.33
CA ASP A 422 24.67 -2.97 17.89
C ASP A 422 23.99 -3.37 16.58
N SER A 423 24.78 -3.79 15.61
CA SER A 423 24.31 -4.06 14.25
C SER A 423 23.34 -5.23 14.16
N VAL A 424 23.49 -6.25 15.01
CA VAL A 424 22.59 -7.40 15.06
C VAL A 424 21.25 -7.00 15.62
N LEU A 425 21.21 -6.37 16.79
CA LEU A 425 19.96 -5.94 17.43
C LEU A 425 19.23 -4.94 16.53
N LYS A 426 19.95 -3.98 15.95
CA LYS A 426 19.42 -2.96 15.04
C LYS A 426 18.82 -3.57 13.76
N SER A 427 19.43 -4.61 13.19
CA SER A 427 18.92 -5.30 12.00
C SER A 427 17.57 -5.99 12.24
N PHE A 428 17.28 -6.37 13.50
CA PHE A 428 15.99 -6.92 13.91
C PHE A 428 15.01 -5.86 14.47
N GLY A 429 15.38 -4.57 14.43
CA GLY A 429 14.56 -3.48 14.97
C GLY A 429 14.43 -3.50 16.50
N LEU A 430 15.35 -4.18 17.20
CA LEU A 430 15.33 -4.31 18.66
C LEU A 430 16.08 -3.16 19.30
N SER A 431 15.53 -2.63 20.40
CA SER A 431 16.15 -1.59 21.20
C SER A 431 15.62 -1.63 22.63
N LEU A 432 16.38 -1.05 23.54
CA LEU A 432 16.01 -0.94 24.95
C LEU A 432 16.20 0.48 25.47
N THR A 433 15.64 0.74 26.65
CA THR A 433 15.97 1.90 27.48
C THR A 433 16.78 1.43 28.68
N ALA A 434 17.89 2.15 28.96
CA ALA A 434 18.65 1.96 30.18
C ALA A 434 18.49 3.21 31.07
N ALA A 435 18.22 3.00 32.35
CA ALA A 435 18.00 4.06 33.32
C ALA A 435 18.74 3.76 34.63
N TRP A 436 19.05 4.80 35.35
CA TRP A 436 19.56 4.79 36.74
C TRP A 436 18.59 5.58 37.61
N ASP A 437 18.03 4.96 38.63
CA ASP A 437 17.05 5.60 39.52
C ASP A 437 17.64 6.30 40.75
N GLY A 438 18.95 6.40 40.83
CA GLY A 438 19.69 6.89 41.99
C GLY A 438 20.31 5.78 42.85
N SER A 439 19.91 4.53 42.62
CA SER A 439 20.43 3.38 43.36
C SER A 439 20.66 2.13 42.51
N ALA A 440 19.91 1.93 41.42
CA ALA A 440 20.00 0.71 40.61
C ALA A 440 19.88 1.00 39.12
N PHE A 441 20.56 0.21 38.31
CA PHE A 441 20.38 0.19 36.86
C PHE A 441 19.13 -0.60 36.48
N THR A 442 18.45 -0.12 35.45
CA THR A 442 17.33 -0.81 34.86
C THR A 442 17.47 -0.79 33.33
N PHE A 443 17.34 -1.96 32.71
CA PHE A 443 17.31 -2.12 31.26
C PHE A 443 15.93 -2.67 30.89
N THR A 444 15.16 -1.92 30.09
CA THR A 444 13.80 -2.29 29.71
C THR A 444 13.74 -2.42 28.19
N SER A 445 13.33 -3.58 27.69
CA SER A 445 13.09 -3.76 26.27
C SER A 445 11.98 -2.83 25.78
N LYS A 446 12.08 -2.32 24.54
CA LYS A 446 10.96 -1.66 23.87
C LYS A 446 9.95 -2.66 23.29
N GLY A 447 10.33 -3.93 23.10
CA GLY A 447 9.43 -5.01 22.78
C GLY A 447 8.52 -5.35 23.98
N VAL A 448 7.36 -5.93 23.71
CA VAL A 448 6.39 -6.37 24.73
C VAL A 448 5.98 -7.81 24.49
N GLY A 449 5.46 -8.45 25.53
CA GLY A 449 4.97 -9.81 25.45
C GLY A 449 5.89 -10.85 26.06
N SER A 450 5.46 -12.11 26.04
CA SER A 450 6.17 -13.23 26.70
C SER A 450 7.55 -13.56 26.12
N THR A 451 7.86 -13.03 24.94
CA THR A 451 9.19 -13.15 24.33
C THR A 451 10.12 -11.98 24.65
N SER A 452 9.57 -10.93 25.29
CA SER A 452 10.37 -9.76 25.66
C SER A 452 11.18 -10.04 26.92
N GLY A 453 12.49 -9.78 26.85
CA GLY A 453 13.42 -10.02 27.93
C GLY A 453 14.78 -9.35 27.67
N VAL A 454 15.49 -9.04 28.74
CA VAL A 454 16.85 -8.47 28.69
C VAL A 454 17.77 -9.30 29.57
N THR A 455 18.93 -9.66 29.04
CA THR A 455 20.00 -10.30 29.80
C THR A 455 21.35 -9.68 29.37
N VAL A 456 22.16 -9.30 30.35
CA VAL A 456 23.53 -8.80 30.13
C VAL A 456 24.52 -9.88 30.58
N VAL A 457 25.50 -10.20 29.74
CA VAL A 457 26.47 -11.28 30.00
C VAL A 457 27.88 -10.78 29.64
N GLY A 458 28.86 -11.23 30.41
CA GLY A 458 30.26 -10.97 30.12
C GLY A 458 30.76 -9.58 30.54
N LEU A 459 29.96 -8.83 31.32
CA LEU A 459 30.46 -7.61 31.98
C LEU A 459 31.54 -8.00 32.99
N ASP A 460 32.61 -7.21 33.09
CA ASP A 460 33.69 -7.42 34.07
C ASP A 460 33.12 -7.58 35.48
N GLY A 461 33.59 -8.59 36.20
CA GLY A 461 33.01 -8.95 37.50
C GLY A 461 33.13 -7.87 38.58
N ALA A 462 34.22 -7.11 38.60
CA ALA A 462 34.40 -6.01 39.53
C ALA A 462 33.51 -4.82 39.19
N LEU A 463 33.37 -4.53 37.88
CA LEU A 463 32.46 -3.52 37.37
C LEU A 463 31.00 -3.92 37.64
N ALA A 464 30.65 -5.18 37.34
CA ALA A 464 29.30 -5.70 37.59
C ALA A 464 28.91 -5.58 39.08
N ALA A 465 29.78 -5.99 39.98
CA ALA A 465 29.56 -5.85 41.44
C ALA A 465 29.40 -4.39 41.89
N THR A 466 30.25 -3.47 41.37
CA THR A 466 30.16 -2.04 41.65
C THR A 466 28.83 -1.44 41.22
N LEU A 467 28.30 -1.88 40.06
CA LEU A 467 27.04 -1.39 39.47
C LEU A 467 25.79 -2.15 39.94
N GLY A 468 25.94 -3.19 40.80
CA GLY A 468 24.85 -4.08 41.20
C GLY A 468 24.31 -4.96 40.08
N LEU A 469 25.13 -5.20 39.04
CA LEU A 469 24.76 -6.03 37.86
C LEU A 469 25.34 -7.45 37.94
N ASP A 470 25.97 -7.84 39.02
CA ASP A 470 26.49 -9.18 39.29
C ASP A 470 25.39 -10.19 39.66
N VAL A 471 24.31 -9.72 40.29
CA VAL A 471 23.12 -10.51 40.66
C VAL A 471 21.85 -9.78 40.21
N PRO A 472 21.66 -9.56 38.91
CA PRO A 472 20.51 -8.81 38.41
C PRO A 472 19.24 -9.65 38.48
N MET A 473 18.09 -9.00 38.70
CA MET A 473 16.76 -9.59 38.62
C MET A 473 16.17 -9.36 37.24
N ALA A 474 16.00 -10.43 36.48
CA ALA A 474 15.32 -10.39 35.18
C ALA A 474 13.83 -10.74 35.32
N THR A 475 12.98 -9.94 34.71
CA THR A 475 11.55 -10.22 34.55
C THR A 475 11.22 -10.29 33.06
N VAL A 476 10.54 -11.36 32.66
CA VAL A 476 10.05 -11.51 31.29
C VAL A 476 8.77 -10.70 31.12
N GLY A 477 8.56 -10.11 29.97
CA GLY A 477 7.31 -9.43 29.65
C GLY A 477 6.11 -10.39 29.59
N THR A 478 4.92 -9.84 29.59
CA THR A 478 3.67 -10.59 29.47
C THR A 478 2.90 -10.16 28.24
N ASN A 479 2.24 -11.10 27.58
CA ASN A 479 1.34 -10.80 26.45
C ASN A 479 0.12 -10.02 26.94
N ALA A 480 -0.48 -9.22 26.07
CA ALA A 480 -1.80 -8.67 26.31
C ALA A 480 -2.81 -9.81 26.55
N SER A 481 -3.78 -9.58 27.42
CA SER A 481 -4.89 -10.50 27.63
C SER A 481 -6.23 -9.74 27.65
N GLY A 482 -7.33 -10.45 27.39
CA GLY A 482 -8.66 -9.87 27.34
C GLY A 482 -9.64 -10.77 26.62
N LYS A 483 -10.89 -10.31 26.51
CA LYS A 483 -11.97 -10.99 25.79
C LYS A 483 -12.41 -10.20 24.58
N ILE A 484 -12.76 -10.89 23.49
CA ILE A 484 -13.38 -10.31 22.30
C ILE A 484 -14.72 -11.00 22.07
N GLY A 485 -15.82 -10.22 22.12
CA GLY A 485 -17.17 -10.77 22.01
C GLY A 485 -17.54 -11.72 23.16
N GLY A 486 -17.02 -11.48 24.35
CA GLY A 486 -17.26 -12.28 25.55
C GLY A 486 -16.45 -13.58 25.64
N VAL A 487 -15.59 -13.88 24.66
CA VAL A 487 -14.74 -15.07 24.63
C VAL A 487 -13.28 -14.66 24.82
N ASP A 488 -12.51 -15.44 25.58
CA ASP A 488 -11.09 -15.18 25.83
C ASP A 488 -10.32 -15.11 24.50
N ALA A 489 -9.55 -14.05 24.32
CA ALA A 489 -8.72 -13.81 23.14
C ALA A 489 -7.31 -14.37 23.33
N ILE A 490 -6.66 -14.73 22.24
CA ILE A 490 -5.27 -15.18 22.24
C ILE A 490 -4.37 -13.95 22.19
N GLY A 491 -3.53 -13.76 23.22
CA GLY A 491 -2.57 -12.66 23.28
C GLY A 491 -1.19 -13.03 22.73
N ILE A 492 -0.66 -12.20 21.82
CA ILE A 492 0.70 -12.30 21.29
C ILE A 492 1.32 -10.91 21.28
N GLY A 493 2.29 -10.64 22.16
CA GLY A 493 2.77 -9.29 22.37
C GLY A 493 1.64 -8.38 22.82
N ASN A 494 1.45 -7.24 22.16
CA ASN A 494 0.34 -6.31 22.40
C ASN A 494 -0.93 -6.65 21.59
N ARG A 495 -0.94 -7.76 20.85
CA ARG A 495 -2.04 -8.14 19.96
C ARG A 495 -2.97 -9.13 20.63
N LEU A 496 -4.28 -8.88 20.58
CA LEU A 496 -5.35 -9.81 20.94
C LEU A 496 -6.01 -10.36 19.67
N ILE A 497 -6.12 -11.66 19.56
CA ILE A 497 -6.74 -12.37 18.43
C ILE A 497 -8.00 -13.07 18.94
N ALA A 498 -9.13 -12.82 18.30
CA ALA A 498 -10.38 -13.48 18.68
C ALA A 498 -10.29 -15.01 18.48
N ALA A 499 -10.82 -15.76 19.43
CA ALA A 499 -10.86 -17.21 19.35
C ALA A 499 -11.60 -17.71 18.11
N SER A 500 -11.16 -18.79 17.50
CA SER A 500 -11.78 -19.38 16.30
C SER A 500 -13.23 -19.86 16.53
N SER A 501 -13.60 -20.15 17.77
CA SER A 501 -14.96 -20.51 18.19
C SER A 501 -15.90 -19.32 18.37
N SER A 502 -15.36 -18.09 18.35
CA SER A 502 -16.12 -16.85 18.55
C SER A 502 -16.79 -16.39 17.25
N ALA A 503 -17.91 -15.67 17.36
CA ALA A 503 -18.51 -14.93 16.25
C ALA A 503 -17.56 -13.85 15.70
N ALA A 504 -16.64 -13.35 16.52
CA ALA A 504 -15.59 -12.42 16.16
C ALA A 504 -14.37 -13.10 15.52
N SER A 505 -14.42 -14.40 15.22
CA SER A 505 -13.29 -15.14 14.62
C SER A 505 -12.73 -14.41 13.40
N GLY A 506 -11.40 -14.20 13.37
CA GLY A 506 -10.71 -13.41 12.37
C GLY A 506 -10.49 -11.94 12.75
N LEU A 507 -11.09 -11.45 13.85
CA LEU A 507 -10.78 -10.12 14.37
C LEU A 507 -9.50 -10.16 15.22
N ALA A 508 -8.62 -9.21 15.00
CA ALA A 508 -7.44 -8.99 15.83
C ALA A 508 -7.29 -7.49 16.12
N VAL A 509 -6.88 -7.18 17.34
CA VAL A 509 -6.66 -5.79 17.79
C VAL A 509 -5.31 -5.66 18.48
N ASN A 510 -4.64 -4.52 18.29
CA ASN A 510 -3.43 -4.14 19.02
C ASN A 510 -3.81 -3.25 20.21
N ILE A 511 -3.33 -3.58 21.39
CA ILE A 511 -3.52 -2.79 22.60
C ILE A 511 -2.32 -1.85 22.75
N LEU A 512 -2.53 -0.55 22.57
CA LEU A 512 -1.47 0.46 22.56
C LEU A 512 -1.25 1.12 23.92
N GLY A 513 -2.12 0.85 24.91
CA GLY A 513 -2.01 1.46 26.23
C GLY A 513 -2.99 0.90 27.24
N GLY A 514 -3.03 1.53 28.43
CA GLY A 514 -3.89 1.14 29.55
C GLY A 514 -5.35 1.50 29.33
N VAL A 515 -6.06 0.68 28.59
CA VAL A 515 -7.51 0.72 28.40
C VAL A 515 -8.11 -0.55 28.94
N SER A 516 -9.21 -0.47 29.70
CA SER A 516 -9.87 -1.65 30.29
C SER A 516 -10.92 -2.27 29.38
N SER A 517 -11.52 -1.48 28.48
CA SER A 517 -12.53 -1.94 27.53
C SER A 517 -12.59 -1.06 26.29
N SER A 518 -13.07 -1.62 25.20
CA SER A 518 -13.39 -0.94 23.95
C SER A 518 -14.51 -1.69 23.23
N THR A 519 -15.06 -1.09 22.20
CA THR A 519 -16.02 -1.74 21.31
C THR A 519 -15.48 -1.69 19.89
N VAL A 520 -15.47 -2.83 19.21
CA VAL A 520 -15.10 -2.93 17.78
C VAL A 520 -16.36 -3.23 16.99
N VAL A 521 -16.64 -2.40 15.99
CA VAL A 521 -17.74 -2.61 15.04
C VAL A 521 -17.17 -3.12 13.73
N VAL A 522 -17.62 -4.31 13.30
CA VAL A 522 -17.36 -4.89 11.98
C VAL A 522 -18.60 -4.63 11.13
N ARG A 523 -18.45 -3.86 10.06
CA ARG A 523 -19.59 -3.42 9.25
C ARG A 523 -20.08 -4.51 8.30
N SER A 524 -21.39 -4.58 8.11
CA SER A 524 -22.00 -5.29 6.99
C SER A 524 -21.95 -4.36 5.77
N THR A 525 -21.41 -4.84 4.68
CA THR A 525 -21.30 -4.05 3.44
C THR A 525 -21.89 -4.82 2.26
N VAL A 526 -22.24 -4.11 1.20
CA VAL A 526 -22.72 -4.72 -0.04
C VAL A 526 -21.71 -5.76 -0.56
N ALA A 527 -20.42 -5.40 -0.57
CA ALA A 527 -19.35 -6.32 -0.98
C ALA A 527 -19.27 -7.57 -0.10
N GLY A 528 -19.37 -7.40 1.22
CA GLY A 528 -19.39 -8.51 2.17
C GLY A 528 -20.59 -9.45 1.97
N LEU A 529 -21.78 -8.90 1.79
CA LEU A 529 -22.99 -9.69 1.53
C LEU A 529 -22.90 -10.49 0.23
N ILE A 530 -22.33 -9.93 -0.82
CA ILE A 530 -22.14 -10.63 -2.10
C ILE A 530 -21.10 -11.74 -1.94
N ALA A 531 -20.02 -11.51 -1.21
CA ALA A 531 -19.02 -12.54 -0.91
C ALA A 531 -19.63 -13.70 -0.10
N ASP A 532 -20.49 -13.40 0.90
CA ASP A 532 -21.21 -14.41 1.66
C ASP A 532 -22.18 -15.22 0.79
N MET A 533 -22.91 -14.56 -0.13
CA MET A 533 -23.76 -15.24 -1.10
C MET A 533 -22.94 -16.19 -2.00
N GLN A 534 -21.79 -15.74 -2.50
CA GLN A 534 -20.90 -16.60 -3.31
C GLN A 534 -20.44 -17.81 -2.53
N LYS A 535 -20.02 -17.60 -1.27
CA LYS A 535 -19.55 -18.66 -0.38
C LYS A 535 -20.65 -19.69 -0.09
N GLN A 536 -21.88 -19.24 0.18
CA GLN A 536 -23.03 -20.11 0.40
C GLN A 536 -23.36 -20.96 -0.86
N LEU A 537 -23.38 -20.34 -2.03
CA LEU A 537 -23.72 -21.01 -3.28
C LEU A 537 -22.62 -21.96 -3.78
N ALA A 538 -21.34 -21.67 -3.46
CA ALA A 538 -20.17 -22.49 -3.82
C ALA A 538 -19.81 -23.58 -2.79
N ALA A 539 -20.45 -23.58 -1.61
CA ALA A 539 -20.17 -24.58 -0.59
C ALA A 539 -20.48 -26.01 -1.08
N SER A 540 -19.84 -27.00 -0.48
CA SER A 540 -20.13 -28.41 -0.76
C SER A 540 -21.61 -28.71 -0.50
N GLY A 541 -22.33 -29.22 -1.50
CA GLY A 541 -23.79 -29.34 -1.46
C GLY A 541 -24.56 -28.03 -1.68
N GLY A 542 -23.86 -26.93 -1.95
CA GLY A 542 -24.45 -25.65 -2.30
C GLY A 542 -25.07 -25.67 -3.70
N GLY A 543 -25.89 -24.65 -3.99
CA GLY A 543 -26.67 -24.60 -5.20
C GLY A 543 -25.86 -24.66 -6.51
N PHE A 544 -24.67 -24.06 -6.58
CA PHE A 544 -23.83 -24.11 -7.78
C PHE A 544 -23.25 -25.51 -8.03
N THR A 545 -22.85 -26.21 -6.96
CA THR A 545 -22.32 -27.58 -7.07
C THR A 545 -23.39 -28.53 -7.57
N THR A 546 -24.58 -28.51 -6.96
CA THR A 546 -25.71 -29.38 -7.35
C THR A 546 -26.22 -29.06 -8.77
N THR A 547 -26.30 -27.80 -9.16
CA THR A 547 -26.69 -27.41 -10.54
C THR A 547 -25.64 -27.86 -11.55
N SER A 548 -24.35 -27.70 -11.27
CA SER A 548 -23.26 -28.13 -12.13
C SER A 548 -23.26 -29.65 -12.35
N GLU A 549 -23.46 -30.43 -11.28
CA GLU A 549 -23.56 -31.88 -11.34
C GLU A 549 -24.78 -32.34 -12.17
N ARG A 550 -25.94 -31.67 -12.01
CA ARG A 550 -27.14 -31.95 -12.79
C ARG A 550 -26.90 -31.67 -14.28
N LEU A 551 -26.34 -30.50 -14.62
CA LEU A 551 -26.05 -30.15 -16.03
C LEU A 551 -25.03 -31.09 -16.65
N ALA A 552 -23.99 -31.48 -15.90
CA ALA A 552 -23.02 -32.47 -16.38
C ALA A 552 -23.66 -33.82 -16.67
N LYS A 553 -24.61 -34.26 -15.82
CA LYS A 553 -25.37 -35.49 -16.03
C LYS A 553 -26.29 -35.41 -17.25
N GLU A 554 -26.98 -34.27 -17.44
CA GLU A 554 -27.81 -34.01 -18.61
C GLU A 554 -26.98 -33.97 -19.89
N ALA A 555 -25.84 -33.28 -19.90
CA ALA A 555 -24.93 -33.23 -21.03
C ALA A 555 -24.43 -34.64 -21.44
N LYS A 556 -24.10 -35.47 -20.46
CA LYS A 556 -23.71 -36.86 -20.71
C LYS A 556 -24.84 -37.68 -21.31
N ALA A 557 -26.07 -37.53 -20.79
CA ALA A 557 -27.24 -38.24 -21.35
C ALA A 557 -27.54 -37.83 -22.80
N ILE A 558 -27.39 -36.53 -23.13
CA ILE A 558 -27.55 -36.03 -24.51
C ILE A 558 -26.46 -36.62 -25.42
N ALA A 559 -25.19 -36.65 -24.97
CA ALA A 559 -24.11 -37.27 -25.77
C ALA A 559 -24.38 -38.75 -26.05
N GLU A 560 -24.80 -39.51 -25.01
CA GLU A 560 -25.17 -40.93 -25.19
C GLU A 560 -26.40 -41.13 -26.15
N GLU A 561 -27.31 -40.16 -26.21
CA GLU A 561 -28.42 -40.18 -27.15
C GLU A 561 -27.98 -39.83 -28.56
N GLN A 562 -27.06 -38.88 -28.72
CA GLN A 562 -26.45 -38.55 -30.02
C GLN A 562 -25.70 -39.76 -30.58
N ASP A 563 -24.87 -40.43 -29.77
CA ASP A 563 -24.17 -41.66 -30.16
C ASP A 563 -25.17 -42.76 -30.63
N ARG A 564 -26.31 -42.91 -29.92
CA ARG A 564 -27.37 -43.86 -30.30
C ARG A 564 -28.05 -43.48 -31.62
N VAL A 565 -28.31 -42.21 -31.87
CA VAL A 565 -28.87 -41.72 -33.12
C VAL A 565 -27.90 -41.94 -34.28
N GLU A 566 -26.61 -41.65 -34.06
CA GLU A 566 -25.57 -41.86 -35.06
C GLU A 566 -25.41 -43.35 -35.40
N ALA A 567 -25.35 -44.23 -34.39
CA ALA A 567 -25.31 -45.67 -34.59
C ALA A 567 -26.53 -46.20 -35.38
N ARG A 568 -27.74 -45.67 -35.08
CA ARG A 568 -28.96 -46.02 -35.86
C ARG A 568 -28.89 -45.52 -37.30
N SER A 569 -28.33 -44.32 -37.53
CA SER A 569 -28.13 -43.73 -38.85
C SER A 569 -27.20 -44.60 -39.69
N LEU A 570 -26.03 -44.98 -39.12
CA LEU A 570 -25.07 -45.87 -39.77
C LEU A 570 -25.67 -47.23 -40.10
N ALA A 571 -26.41 -47.85 -39.16
CA ALA A 571 -27.09 -49.12 -39.38
C ALA A 571 -28.21 -49.05 -40.49
N LEU A 572 -28.89 -47.89 -40.57
CA LEU A 572 -29.87 -47.63 -41.65
C LEU A 572 -29.15 -47.48 -42.99
N GLU A 573 -28.07 -46.76 -43.06
CA GLU A 573 -27.24 -46.54 -44.25
C GLU A 573 -26.67 -47.87 -44.75
N GLU A 574 -26.12 -48.69 -43.87
CA GLU A 574 -25.66 -50.05 -44.20
C GLU A 574 -26.79 -50.91 -44.76
N ARG A 575 -27.97 -50.91 -44.08
CA ARG A 575 -29.13 -51.65 -44.56
C ARG A 575 -29.61 -51.18 -45.93
N LEU A 576 -29.67 -49.88 -46.17
CA LEU A 576 -30.04 -49.32 -47.49
C LEU A 576 -28.99 -49.69 -48.52
N THR A 577 -27.72 -49.65 -48.26
CA THR A 577 -26.62 -50.03 -49.14
C THR A 577 -26.78 -51.51 -49.58
N ILE A 578 -27.06 -52.42 -48.61
CA ILE A 578 -27.31 -53.83 -48.87
C ILE A 578 -28.56 -53.98 -49.76
N GLN A 579 -29.65 -53.24 -49.47
CA GLN A 579 -30.87 -53.29 -50.27
C GLN A 579 -30.64 -52.77 -51.71
N PHE A 580 -29.91 -51.67 -51.88
CA PHE A 580 -29.58 -51.15 -53.22
C PHE A 580 -28.69 -52.12 -53.99
N ALA A 581 -27.69 -52.73 -53.38
CA ALA A 581 -26.83 -53.75 -54.02
C ALA A 581 -27.60 -55.02 -54.37
N ALA A 582 -28.60 -55.40 -53.56
CA ALA A 582 -29.51 -56.52 -53.93
C ALA A 582 -30.43 -56.18 -55.11
N MET A 583 -30.98 -54.96 -55.14
CA MET A 583 -31.80 -54.45 -56.23
C MET A 583 -30.98 -54.33 -57.52
N GLU A 584 -29.75 -53.80 -57.48
CA GLU A 584 -28.87 -53.77 -58.66
C GLU A 584 -28.56 -55.15 -59.21
N ARG A 585 -28.29 -56.13 -58.31
CA ARG A 585 -28.12 -57.55 -58.75
C ARG A 585 -29.37 -58.10 -59.36
N ALA A 586 -30.58 -57.83 -58.85
CA ALA A 586 -31.82 -58.25 -59.39
C ALA A 586 -32.07 -57.61 -60.77
N ILE A 587 -31.80 -56.33 -60.95
CA ILE A 587 -31.88 -55.62 -62.22
C ILE A 587 -30.89 -56.20 -63.24
N ALA A 588 -29.65 -56.47 -62.84
CA ALA A 588 -28.66 -57.12 -63.72
C ALA A 588 -29.09 -58.51 -64.13
N ALA A 589 -29.65 -59.33 -63.22
CA ALA A 589 -30.21 -60.62 -63.53
C ALA A 589 -31.44 -60.54 -64.51
N PHE A 590 -32.31 -59.55 -64.27
CA PHE A 590 -33.44 -59.29 -65.16
C PHE A 590 -32.98 -58.90 -66.57
N ASN A 591 -31.99 -57.96 -66.64
CA ASN A 591 -31.43 -57.56 -67.96
C ASN A 591 -30.73 -58.70 -68.67
N SER A 592 -30.05 -59.61 -67.99
CA SER A 592 -29.41 -60.79 -68.54
C SER A 592 -30.51 -61.78 -69.06
N THR A 593 -31.60 -61.97 -68.30
CA THR A 593 -32.75 -62.79 -68.72
C THR A 593 -33.45 -62.18 -69.96
N GLN A 594 -33.60 -60.86 -69.97
CA GLN A 594 -34.17 -60.15 -71.12
C GLN A 594 -33.27 -60.29 -72.37
N ALA A 595 -31.92 -60.16 -72.20
CA ALA A 595 -31.00 -60.40 -73.32
C ALA A 595 -31.06 -61.85 -73.85
N TYR A 596 -31.14 -62.81 -72.90
CA TYR A 596 -31.31 -64.22 -73.29
C TYR A 596 -32.64 -64.49 -74.05
N MET A 597 -33.75 -63.93 -73.54
CA MET A 597 -35.05 -64.04 -74.25
C MET A 597 -34.99 -63.35 -75.60
N LYS A 598 -34.38 -62.20 -75.75
CA LYS A 598 -34.18 -61.52 -77.02
C LYS A 598 -33.36 -62.38 -77.99
N GLN A 599 -32.28 -62.97 -77.52
CA GLN A 599 -31.49 -63.92 -78.33
C GLN A 599 -32.28 -65.13 -78.72
N GLN A 600 -33.14 -65.69 -77.87
CA GLN A 600 -34.06 -66.80 -78.24
C GLN A 600 -35.08 -66.34 -79.26
N ILE A 601 -35.66 -65.18 -79.16
CA ILE A 601 -36.62 -64.64 -80.18
C ILE A 601 -35.89 -64.40 -81.50
N ASP A 602 -34.66 -63.83 -81.47
CA ASP A 602 -33.87 -63.63 -82.71
C ASP A 602 -33.48 -64.93 -83.38
N LEU A 603 -33.24 -66.01 -82.63
CA LEU A 603 -33.01 -67.36 -83.16
C LEU A 603 -34.31 -67.92 -83.81
N TRP A 604 -35.47 -67.78 -83.16
CA TRP A 604 -36.76 -68.20 -83.67
C TRP A 604 -37.18 -67.45 -84.93
N THR A 605 -36.93 -66.16 -85.01
CA THR A 605 -37.26 -65.37 -86.19
C THR A 605 -36.32 -65.66 -87.37
N ARG A 606 -35.11 -66.16 -87.13
CA ARG A 606 -34.15 -66.55 -88.17
C ARG A 606 -34.47 -67.92 -88.83
N ASP A 607 -35.18 -68.82 -88.12
CA ASP A 607 -35.64 -70.13 -88.65
C ASP A 607 -36.97 -70.06 -89.38
N LEU A 608 -37.61 -68.89 -89.49
CA LEU A 608 -38.89 -68.64 -90.12
C LEU A 608 -38.80 -67.80 -91.42
N GLY A 609 -37.55 -67.49 -91.92
CA GLY A 609 -37.33 -66.75 -93.16
C GLY A 609 -36.64 -67.54 -94.25
#